data_90435e489176af0e9e677728da8db845
#
_entry.id   90435e489176af0e9e677728da8db845
#
_cell.length_a   1.000
_cell.length_b   1.000
_cell.length_c   1.000
_cell.angle_alpha   90.00
_cell.angle_beta   90.00
_cell.angle_gamma   90.00
#
_symmetry.space_group_name_H-M   'P 1'
#
loop_
_entity.id
_entity.type
_entity.pdbx_description
1 polymer ?
#
loop_
_entity_poly.entity_id
_entity_poly.type
_entity_poly.pdbx_seq_one_letter_code
_entity_poly.pdbx_strand_id
1 'polypeptide(L)'
;MGGGRCFIKKCSVVGVSQYHCLEYFSFLLKNADKICQLIIVFLQNIIPRLHIEHVVADIVVTYQDGNFNVFLIELNPFIQRTNACLFSWSNGGDFNGRIRINRRKTDALIEKSKRPYLL
;
A
#
# COMPACT_ATOMS: atom_id res chain seq x y z
N MET A 1 1.48 11.57 -8.96
CA MET A 1 0.91 11.06 -7.75
C MET A 1 1.56 9.77 -7.36
N GLY A 2 1.01 9.04 -6.45
CA GLY A 2 1.66 7.85 -5.94
C GLY A 2 0.89 6.59 -6.24
N GLY A 3 1.62 5.52 -6.55
CA GLY A 3 1.08 4.18 -6.65
C GLY A 3 1.30 3.43 -5.34
N GLY A 4 0.38 2.53 -5.02
CA GLY A 4 0.49 1.66 -3.85
C GLY A 4 0.25 0.21 -4.22
N ARG A 5 0.93 -0.67 -3.53
CA ARG A 5 0.72 -2.11 -3.66
C ARG A 5 0.17 -2.65 -2.35
N CYS A 6 -1.04 -3.18 -2.42
CA CYS A 6 -1.78 -3.63 -1.26
C CYS A 6 -1.77 -5.15 -1.20
N PHE A 7 -1.25 -5.68 -0.10
CA PHE A 7 -1.13 -7.13 0.11
C PHE A 7 -2.32 -7.59 0.94
N ILE A 8 -3.13 -8.47 0.37
CA ILE A 8 -4.37 -8.95 0.98
C ILE A 8 -4.26 -10.45 1.17
N LYS A 9 -4.47 -10.91 2.40
CA LYS A 9 -4.44 -12.32 2.76
C LYS A 9 -5.64 -12.65 3.62
N LYS A 10 -6.38 -13.70 3.25
CA LYS A 10 -7.61 -14.10 3.94
C LYS A 10 -8.61 -12.93 4.06
N CYS A 11 -8.75 -12.18 2.96
CA CYS A 11 -9.64 -11.03 2.86
C CYS A 11 -9.28 -9.88 3.82
N SER A 12 -8.07 -9.87 4.35
CA SER A 12 -7.58 -8.81 5.23
C SER A 12 -6.32 -8.18 4.65
N VAL A 13 -6.21 -6.88 4.76
CA VAL A 13 -5.01 -6.19 4.31
C VAL A 13 -3.89 -6.44 5.31
N VAL A 14 -2.81 -7.05 4.84
CA VAL A 14 -1.65 -7.36 5.68
C VAL A 14 -0.49 -6.38 5.47
N GLY A 15 -0.59 -5.53 4.47
CA GLY A 15 0.40 -4.49 4.25
C GLY A 15 0.08 -3.66 3.03
N VAL A 16 0.53 -2.43 3.03
CA VAL A 16 0.46 -1.53 1.87
C VAL A 16 1.84 -0.90 1.70
N SER A 17 2.38 -0.95 0.49
CA SER A 17 3.68 -0.38 0.19
C SER A 17 3.56 0.65 -0.91
N GLN A 18 4.43 1.65 -0.86
CA GLN A 18 4.65 2.51 -2.00
C GLN A 18 5.06 1.61 -3.18
N TYR A 19 4.41 1.79 -4.34
CA TYR A 19 4.66 0.91 -5.49
C TYR A 19 6.05 1.13 -6.06
N HIS A 20 6.42 2.38 -6.34
CA HIS A 20 7.76 2.72 -6.81
C HIS A 20 8.67 2.83 -5.59
N CYS A 21 9.03 1.66 -5.04
CA CYS A 21 9.63 1.57 -3.73
C CYS A 21 11.02 2.18 -3.62
N LEU A 22 11.69 2.40 -4.74
CA LEU A 22 13.02 3.05 -4.75
C LEU A 22 12.94 4.55 -4.94
N GLU A 23 11.76 5.09 -5.18
CA GLU A 23 11.57 6.51 -5.39
C GLU A 23 11.08 7.20 -4.12
N TYR A 24 11.44 8.46 -4.01
CA TYR A 24 11.01 9.31 -2.90
C TYR A 24 9.96 10.29 -3.40
N PHE A 25 8.82 10.30 -2.73
CA PHE A 25 7.75 11.25 -3.05
C PHE A 25 7.42 12.07 -1.80
N SER A 26 7.94 13.31 -1.74
CA SER A 26 7.67 14.20 -0.61
C SER A 26 6.17 14.46 -0.42
N PHE A 27 5.43 14.43 -1.50
CA PHE A 27 3.98 14.55 -1.48
C PHE A 27 3.32 13.46 -0.62
N LEU A 28 3.79 12.21 -0.71
CA LEU A 28 3.25 11.12 0.09
C LEU A 28 3.53 11.33 1.57
N LEU A 29 4.72 11.80 1.92
CA LEU A 29 5.05 12.06 3.32
C LEU A 29 4.21 13.19 3.90
N LYS A 30 4.05 14.26 3.13
CA LYS A 30 3.34 15.45 3.58
C LYS A 30 1.87 15.18 3.83
N ASN A 31 1.27 14.29 3.04
CA ASN A 31 -0.16 13.98 3.12
C ASN A 31 -0.42 12.56 3.60
N ALA A 32 0.55 11.95 4.25
CA ALA A 32 0.53 10.52 4.54
C ALA A 32 -0.70 10.08 5.32
N ASP A 33 -1.07 10.80 6.37
CA ASP A 33 -2.21 10.39 7.19
C ASP A 33 -3.52 10.42 6.40
N LYS A 34 -3.72 11.46 5.62
CA LYS A 34 -4.92 11.60 4.80
C LYS A 34 -4.99 10.51 3.73
N ILE A 35 -3.87 10.28 3.05
CA ILE A 35 -3.78 9.26 1.99
C ILE A 35 -3.99 7.87 2.58
N CYS A 36 -3.39 7.57 3.71
CA CYS A 36 -3.55 6.27 4.37
C CYS A 36 -5.01 6.01 4.75
N GLN A 37 -5.70 7.01 5.28
CA GLN A 37 -7.11 6.86 5.61
C GLN A 37 -7.96 6.56 4.38
N LEU A 38 -7.69 7.25 3.28
CA LEU A 38 -8.41 7.02 2.03
C LEU A 38 -8.16 5.63 1.48
N ILE A 39 -6.93 5.16 1.56
CA ILE A 39 -6.57 3.81 1.10
C ILE A 39 -7.31 2.77 1.94
N ILE A 40 -7.33 2.92 3.25
CA ILE A 40 -8.02 2.00 4.14
C ILE A 40 -9.52 1.92 3.80
N VAL A 41 -10.17 3.06 3.67
CA VAL A 41 -11.59 3.10 3.31
C VAL A 41 -11.84 2.46 1.96
N PHE A 42 -11.00 2.77 0.99
CA PHE A 42 -11.10 2.19 -0.35
C PHE A 42 -11.00 0.68 -0.31
N LEU A 43 -10.00 0.14 0.40
CA LEU A 43 -9.79 -1.31 0.50
C LEU A 43 -10.95 -2.00 1.23
N GLN A 44 -11.45 -1.39 2.29
CA GLN A 44 -12.61 -1.93 3.00
C GLN A 44 -13.84 -2.05 2.09
N ASN A 45 -13.96 -1.16 1.12
CA ASN A 45 -15.07 -1.20 0.18
C ASN A 45 -14.87 -2.20 -0.95
N ILE A 46 -13.64 -2.36 -1.46
CA ILE A 46 -13.43 -3.23 -2.62
C ILE A 46 -13.20 -4.69 -2.28
N ILE A 47 -12.59 -4.99 -1.12
CA ILE A 47 -12.24 -6.37 -0.78
C ILE A 47 -13.44 -7.31 -0.85
N PRO A 48 -14.61 -6.99 -0.28
CA PRO A 48 -15.77 -7.87 -0.39
C PRO A 48 -16.24 -8.10 -1.82
N ARG A 49 -15.95 -7.15 -2.71
CA ARG A 49 -16.37 -7.24 -4.12
C ARG A 49 -15.43 -8.08 -4.97
N LEU A 50 -14.20 -8.28 -4.51
CA LEU A 50 -13.20 -9.04 -5.28
C LEU A 50 -13.48 -10.53 -5.29
N HIS A 51 -14.08 -11.05 -4.22
CA HIS A 51 -14.32 -12.50 -4.04
C HIS A 51 -13.03 -13.32 -4.16
N ILE A 52 -11.91 -12.74 -3.73
CA ILE A 52 -10.60 -13.38 -3.76
C ILE A 52 -9.99 -13.22 -2.37
N GLU A 53 -9.57 -14.34 -1.77
CA GLU A 53 -9.02 -14.32 -0.41
C GLU A 53 -7.59 -13.76 -0.36
N HIS A 54 -6.77 -14.14 -1.34
CA HIS A 54 -5.35 -13.78 -1.35
C HIS A 54 -5.03 -13.10 -2.67
N VAL A 55 -4.65 -11.84 -2.59
CA VAL A 55 -4.38 -11.06 -3.81
C VAL A 55 -3.50 -9.88 -3.46
N VAL A 56 -2.75 -9.41 -4.45
CA VAL A 56 -2.00 -8.16 -4.36
C VAL A 56 -2.70 -7.16 -5.28
N ALA A 57 -3.23 -6.09 -4.70
CA ALA A 57 -3.97 -5.08 -5.44
C ALA A 57 -3.11 -3.83 -5.63
N ASP A 58 -2.91 -3.43 -6.87
CA ASP A 58 -2.19 -2.20 -7.18
C ASP A 58 -3.19 -1.06 -7.33
N ILE A 59 -2.91 0.02 -6.64
CA ILE A 59 -3.75 1.21 -6.61
C ILE A 59 -2.95 2.43 -7.02
N VAL A 60 -3.66 3.48 -7.40
CA VAL A 60 -3.07 4.79 -7.61
C VAL A 60 -3.86 5.83 -6.84
N VAL A 61 -3.15 6.78 -6.25
CA VAL A 61 -3.73 7.92 -5.57
C VAL A 61 -3.50 9.15 -6.44
N THR A 62 -4.56 9.83 -6.77
CA THR A 62 -4.51 11.06 -7.55
C THR A 62 -4.98 12.24 -6.72
N TYR A 63 -4.53 13.43 -7.10
CA TYR A 63 -4.96 14.66 -6.48
C TYR A 63 -5.48 15.61 -7.55
N GLN A 64 -6.71 16.05 -7.41
CA GLN A 64 -7.33 16.95 -8.36
C GLN A 64 -8.35 17.84 -7.65
N ASP A 65 -8.25 19.15 -7.89
CA ASP A 65 -9.19 20.14 -7.35
C ASP A 65 -9.32 20.04 -5.82
N GLY A 66 -8.20 19.84 -5.14
CA GLY A 66 -8.17 19.76 -3.68
C GLY A 66 -8.60 18.42 -3.11
N ASN A 67 -8.90 17.44 -3.95
CA ASN A 67 -9.37 16.14 -3.52
C ASN A 67 -8.41 15.02 -3.90
N PHE A 68 -8.25 14.08 -2.99
CA PHE A 68 -7.52 12.84 -3.26
C PHE A 68 -8.51 11.78 -3.68
N ASN A 69 -8.13 10.99 -4.67
CA ASN A 69 -8.92 9.85 -5.13
C ASN A 69 -8.04 8.62 -5.23
N VAL A 70 -8.63 7.45 -4.97
CA VAL A 70 -7.93 6.16 -5.04
C VAL A 70 -8.61 5.30 -6.10
N PHE A 71 -7.82 4.73 -6.98
CA PHE A 71 -8.31 3.85 -8.04
C PHE A 71 -7.56 2.52 -8.03
N LEU A 72 -8.27 1.44 -8.31
CA LEU A 72 -7.67 0.13 -8.52
C LEU A 72 -7.10 0.09 -9.94
N ILE A 73 -5.82 -0.32 -10.06
CA ILE A 73 -5.14 -0.43 -11.35
C ILE A 73 -5.15 -1.86 -11.85
N GLU A 74 -4.68 -2.79 -11.01
CA GLU A 74 -4.65 -4.20 -11.41
C GLU A 74 -4.56 -5.10 -10.19
N LEU A 75 -4.82 -6.38 -10.42
CA LEU A 75 -4.68 -7.42 -9.40
C LEU A 75 -3.54 -8.34 -9.81
N ASN A 76 -2.74 -8.74 -8.82
CA ASN A 76 -1.63 -9.66 -8.99
C ASN A 76 -1.76 -10.80 -7.99
N PRO A 77 -1.19 -11.98 -8.28
CA PRO A 77 -1.24 -13.08 -7.33
C PRO A 77 -0.42 -12.78 -6.07
N PHE A 78 -0.88 -13.32 -4.95
CA PHE A 78 -0.16 -13.22 -3.68
C PHE A 78 0.91 -14.31 -3.61
N ILE A 79 1.98 -14.13 -4.36
CA ILE A 79 3.09 -15.09 -4.48
C ILE A 79 4.42 -14.37 -4.57
N GLN A 80 5.51 -15.12 -4.37
CA GLN A 80 6.86 -14.55 -4.35
C GLN A 80 7.27 -13.85 -5.65
N ARG A 81 6.69 -14.21 -6.78
CA ARG A 81 6.99 -13.55 -8.05
C ARG A 81 6.46 -12.12 -8.11
N THR A 82 5.43 -11.81 -7.34
CA THR A 82 4.94 -10.44 -7.23
C THR A 82 5.91 -9.68 -6.33
N ASN A 83 6.48 -8.59 -6.84
CA ASN A 83 7.45 -7.81 -6.09
C ASN A 83 6.85 -7.31 -4.77
N ALA A 84 7.53 -7.59 -3.67
CA ALA A 84 7.07 -7.21 -2.34
C ALA A 84 7.26 -5.72 -2.03
N CYS A 85 7.90 -4.97 -2.91
CA CYS A 85 8.20 -3.56 -2.72
C CYS A 85 8.98 -3.32 -1.42
N LEU A 86 8.45 -2.55 -0.50
CA LEU A 86 9.11 -2.27 0.77
C LEU A 86 8.94 -3.37 1.82
N PHE A 87 8.18 -4.41 1.51
CA PHE A 87 8.10 -5.61 2.33
C PHE A 87 9.07 -6.68 1.81
N SER A 88 9.07 -7.82 2.43
CA SER A 88 9.89 -8.96 2.02
C SER A 88 9.06 -10.24 2.10
N TRP A 89 9.30 -11.15 1.16
CA TRP A 89 8.71 -12.50 1.20
C TRP A 89 9.53 -13.45 2.07
N SER A 90 10.72 -13.03 2.51
CA SER A 90 11.62 -13.90 3.29
C SER A 90 10.96 -14.40 4.56
N ASN A 91 11.21 -15.65 4.91
CA ASN A 91 10.72 -16.27 6.15
C ASN A 91 9.20 -16.14 6.33
N GLY A 92 8.46 -16.30 5.23
CA GLY A 92 7.01 -16.20 5.26
C GLY A 92 6.47 -14.79 5.15
N GLY A 93 7.35 -13.82 4.95
CA GLY A 93 6.96 -12.42 4.77
C GLY A 93 7.06 -11.62 6.07
N ASP A 94 7.27 -10.34 5.92
CA ASP A 94 7.32 -9.40 7.04
C ASP A 94 6.14 -8.43 7.05
N PHE A 95 5.01 -8.87 6.50
CA PHE A 95 3.78 -8.08 6.48
C PHE A 95 3.25 -7.95 7.90
N ASN A 96 3.00 -6.71 8.31
CA ASN A 96 2.62 -6.42 9.69
C ASN A 96 1.40 -5.48 9.81
N GLY A 97 0.63 -5.36 8.73
CA GLY A 97 -0.57 -4.52 8.71
C GLY A 97 -0.28 -3.04 8.61
N ARG A 98 0.93 -2.66 8.26
CA ARG A 98 1.34 -1.27 8.19
C ARG A 98 1.52 -0.79 6.76
N ILE A 99 1.55 0.53 6.62
CA ILE A 99 1.81 1.18 5.34
C ILE A 99 3.25 1.67 5.36
N ARG A 100 4.00 1.30 4.32
CA ARG A 100 5.42 1.64 4.20
C ARG A 100 5.67 2.56 3.01
N ILE A 101 6.42 3.62 3.25
CA ILE A 101 6.84 4.58 2.20
C ILE A 101 8.30 4.95 2.41
N ASN A 102 8.96 5.36 1.33
CA ASN A 102 10.31 5.89 1.42
C ASN A 102 10.28 7.33 1.94
N ARG A 103 11.10 7.61 2.93
CA ARG A 103 11.18 8.96 3.50
C ARG A 103 12.13 9.88 2.76
N ARG A 104 13.20 9.33 2.22
CA ARG A 104 14.24 10.09 1.54
C ARG A 104 14.76 9.30 0.36
N LYS A 105 15.29 10.03 -0.63
CA LYS A 105 15.85 9.42 -1.85
C LYS A 105 16.89 8.36 -1.57
N THR A 106 17.71 8.58 -0.55
CA THR A 106 18.86 7.71 -0.25
C THR A 106 18.58 6.71 0.83
N ASP A 107 17.45 6.84 1.51
CA ASP A 107 17.12 5.96 2.61
C ASP A 107 16.49 4.67 2.11
N ALA A 108 16.79 3.63 2.83
CA ALA A 108 16.09 2.38 2.65
C ALA A 108 14.68 2.49 3.21
N LEU A 109 14.04 1.36 3.33
CA LEU A 109 12.72 1.21 3.89
C LEU A 109 12.56 1.94 5.22
N ILE A 110 11.48 2.69 5.33
CA ILE A 110 11.05 3.29 6.59
C ILE A 110 9.59 2.96 6.79
N GLU A 111 9.29 2.37 7.91
CA GLU A 111 7.92 2.12 8.31
C GLU A 111 7.22 3.44 8.54
N LYS A 112 6.03 3.60 7.94
CA LYS A 112 5.36 4.88 7.91
C LYS A 112 5.10 5.43 9.29
N SER A 113 4.64 4.69 10.20
CA SER A 113 4.18 5.30 11.41
C SER A 113 4.53 4.55 12.67
N LYS A 114 4.50 5.31 13.75
CA LYS A 114 4.59 4.78 15.10
C LYS A 114 3.31 4.09 15.51
N ARG A 115 2.21 4.35 14.80
CA ARG A 115 0.92 3.70 15.00
C ARG A 115 0.60 2.85 13.79
N PRO A 116 0.22 1.61 13.96
CA PRO A 116 -0.30 0.83 12.84
C PRO A 116 -1.62 1.42 12.38
N TYR A 117 -1.85 1.43 11.08
CA TYR A 117 -3.17 1.69 10.57
C TYR A 117 -3.94 0.37 10.62
N LEU A 118 -5.09 0.41 11.25
CA LEU A 118 -5.93 -0.78 11.35
C LEU A 118 -6.59 -1.03 10.00
N LEU A 119 -6.21 -2.12 9.41
CA LEU A 119 -6.65 -2.50 8.07
C LEU A 119 -7.69 -3.60 8.12
#